data_e6b1fe5fb222109893f39ae237b8519d
#
_entry.id   e6b1fe5fb222109893f39ae237b8519d
#
_cell.length_a   1.000
_cell.length_b   1.000
_cell.length_c   1.000
_cell.angle_alpha   90.00
_cell.angle_beta   90.00
_cell.angle_gamma   90.00
#
_symmetry.space_group_name_H-M   'P 1'
#
loop_
_entity.id
_entity.type
_entity.pdbx_description
1 polymer ?
#
loop_
_entity_poly.entity_id
_entity_poly.type
_entity_poly.pdbx_seq_one_letter_code
_entity_poly.pdbx_strand_id
1 'polypeptide(L)'
;MQEIKRFQIRGVPGEVVRTRFQERIVDYWEPRGGSEHLLIAHDGQNVFDGTTSTHRRQTWKMAQSAIDVANQLGIKPPTIIAVWHSATKDNPWGRAKDLAPEKFFTSGSFVDPRWTISDPKVTLHSDEYLKQIFDEIVPAIVGAHAPEKTAVIGSSMGGLATLYAAIQHPDKFKTALALSPHWIISDQEFARSMVDALPLTHKVWMSRGDKGLDKEYPPLQSYVDSLMRARGFTNNFESKVYKRSGHNERSWAKYLNDPLRFWLSA
;
A
#
# COMPACT_ATOMS: atom_id res chain seq x y z
N MET A 1 -15.87 -7.79 -14.84
CA MET A 1 -14.60 -7.08 -15.15
C MET A 1 -14.59 -6.72 -16.63
N GLN A 2 -14.33 -5.46 -16.97
CA GLN A 2 -14.29 -4.97 -18.35
C GLN A 2 -12.88 -4.44 -18.64
N GLU A 3 -12.20 -4.96 -19.67
CA GLU A 3 -10.91 -4.44 -20.12
C GLU A 3 -11.09 -3.05 -20.75
N ILE A 4 -10.24 -2.09 -20.36
CA ILE A 4 -10.22 -0.72 -20.89
C ILE A 4 -9.11 -0.58 -21.93
N LYS A 5 -7.89 -1.02 -21.58
CA LYS A 5 -6.71 -0.98 -22.46
C LYS A 5 -5.61 -1.90 -21.99
N ARG A 6 -4.69 -2.20 -22.91
CA ARG A 6 -3.38 -2.79 -22.62
C ARG A 6 -2.28 -1.80 -23.00
N PHE A 7 -1.19 -1.82 -22.25
CA PHE A 7 -0.05 -0.97 -22.56
C PHE A 7 1.26 -1.59 -22.04
N GLN A 8 2.34 -1.23 -22.69
CA GLN A 8 3.68 -1.69 -22.34
C GLN A 8 4.39 -0.66 -21.47
N ILE A 9 5.24 -1.14 -20.58
CA ILE A 9 6.15 -0.32 -19.78
C ILE A 9 7.57 -0.61 -20.26
N ARG A 10 8.34 0.44 -20.49
CA ARG A 10 9.73 0.29 -20.91
C ARG A 10 10.53 -0.54 -19.91
N GLY A 11 11.17 -1.61 -20.42
CA GLY A 11 11.99 -2.52 -19.61
C GLY A 11 11.20 -3.54 -18.78
N VAL A 12 9.88 -3.66 -18.99
CA VAL A 12 9.03 -4.66 -18.33
C VAL A 12 8.48 -5.60 -19.41
N PRO A 13 8.75 -6.90 -19.34
CA PRO A 13 8.19 -7.89 -20.27
C PRO A 13 6.67 -8.00 -20.13
N GLY A 14 5.97 -8.20 -21.26
CA GLY A 14 4.52 -8.32 -21.28
C GLY A 14 3.82 -6.96 -21.25
N GLU A 15 2.55 -6.98 -20.90
CA GLU A 15 1.67 -5.82 -20.91
C GLU A 15 1.01 -5.64 -19.53
N VAL A 16 0.75 -4.40 -19.17
CA VAL A 16 -0.18 -4.05 -18.09
C VAL A 16 -1.57 -4.00 -18.69
N VAL A 17 -2.50 -4.63 -18.02
CA VAL A 17 -3.93 -4.61 -18.38
C VAL A 17 -4.65 -3.66 -17.44
N ARG A 18 -5.30 -2.66 -18.00
CA ARG A 18 -6.21 -1.79 -17.24
C ARG A 18 -7.64 -2.27 -17.41
N THR A 19 -8.30 -2.49 -16.29
CA THR A 19 -9.69 -2.96 -16.26
C THR A 19 -10.56 -2.05 -15.42
N ARG A 20 -11.86 -2.12 -15.69
CA ARG A 20 -12.91 -1.58 -14.80
C ARG A 20 -13.59 -2.75 -14.10
N PHE A 21 -13.59 -2.69 -12.79
CA PHE A 21 -14.30 -3.61 -11.92
C PHE A 21 -15.40 -2.83 -11.20
N GLN A 22 -16.64 -2.98 -11.65
CA GLN A 22 -17.74 -2.07 -11.30
C GLN A 22 -17.31 -0.60 -11.61
N GLU A 23 -17.27 0.29 -10.61
CA GLU A 23 -16.82 1.67 -10.77
C GLU A 23 -15.30 1.86 -10.53
N ARG A 24 -14.59 0.81 -10.10
CA ARG A 24 -13.18 0.90 -9.73
C ARG A 24 -12.26 0.53 -10.89
N ILE A 25 -11.23 1.33 -11.10
CA ILE A 25 -10.15 1.03 -12.03
C ILE A 25 -9.10 0.17 -11.32
N VAL A 26 -8.64 -0.84 -12.04
CA VAL A 26 -7.57 -1.73 -11.57
C VAL A 26 -6.60 -1.95 -12.72
N ASP A 27 -5.33 -1.75 -12.45
CA ASP A 27 -4.25 -2.13 -13.36
C ASP A 27 -3.59 -3.41 -12.82
N TYR A 28 -3.31 -4.36 -13.69
CA TYR A 28 -2.52 -5.52 -13.26
C TYR A 28 -1.48 -5.90 -14.31
N TRP A 29 -0.39 -6.43 -13.81
CA TRP A 29 0.69 -6.99 -14.60
C TRP A 29 1.03 -8.38 -14.09
N GLU A 30 1.10 -9.33 -15.02
CA GLU A 30 1.45 -10.70 -14.73
C GLU A 30 2.74 -11.06 -15.49
N PRO A 31 3.76 -11.63 -14.83
CA PRO A 31 4.97 -12.09 -15.50
C PRO A 31 4.65 -13.29 -16.41
N ARG A 32 5.44 -13.47 -17.47
CA ARG A 32 5.25 -14.59 -18.39
C ARG A 32 5.32 -15.93 -17.66
N GLY A 33 4.28 -16.74 -17.82
CA GLY A 33 4.13 -18.05 -17.17
C GLY A 33 3.70 -17.96 -15.70
N GLY A 34 3.03 -16.86 -15.32
CA GLY A 34 2.45 -16.66 -13.98
C GLY A 34 3.47 -16.53 -12.86
N SER A 35 2.97 -16.28 -11.65
CA SER A 35 3.76 -16.21 -10.43
C SER A 35 2.99 -16.85 -9.27
N GLU A 36 3.72 -17.41 -8.32
CA GLU A 36 3.16 -17.83 -7.04
C GLU A 36 3.08 -16.66 -6.01
N HIS A 37 3.80 -15.56 -6.28
CA HIS A 37 3.80 -14.38 -5.44
C HIS A 37 2.82 -13.33 -5.99
N LEU A 38 2.07 -12.69 -5.09
CA LEU A 38 1.10 -11.66 -5.40
C LEU A 38 1.40 -10.38 -4.62
N LEU A 39 1.54 -9.26 -5.31
CA LEU A 39 1.66 -7.93 -4.73
C LEU A 39 0.41 -7.10 -5.03
N ILE A 40 -0.29 -6.67 -3.99
CA ILE A 40 -1.48 -5.81 -4.10
C ILE A 40 -1.07 -4.40 -3.69
N ALA A 41 -1.25 -3.43 -4.58
CA ALA A 41 -0.84 -2.04 -4.35
C ALA A 41 -2.04 -1.10 -4.26
N HIS A 42 -2.07 -0.27 -3.21
CA HIS A 42 -2.96 0.88 -3.12
C HIS A 42 -2.46 2.01 -4.03
N ASP A 43 -3.33 3.03 -4.29
CA ASP A 43 -3.01 4.17 -5.16
C ASP A 43 -2.55 3.73 -6.56
N GLY A 44 -3.24 2.76 -7.15
CA GLY A 44 -2.87 2.05 -8.38
C GLY A 44 -2.59 2.95 -9.59
N GLN A 45 -3.22 4.14 -9.67
CA GLN A 45 -2.98 5.14 -10.71
C GLN A 45 -1.53 5.64 -10.75
N ASN A 46 -0.76 5.48 -9.63
CA ASN A 46 0.63 5.90 -9.52
C ASN A 46 1.64 4.76 -9.76
N VAL A 47 1.18 3.53 -9.99
CA VAL A 47 2.05 2.34 -10.02
C VAL A 47 2.73 2.17 -11.37
N PHE A 48 1.97 2.18 -12.48
CA PHE A 48 2.47 1.79 -13.79
C PHE A 48 2.55 2.94 -14.81
N ASP A 49 1.52 3.79 -14.86
CA ASP A 49 1.33 4.75 -15.94
C ASP A 49 1.54 6.19 -15.44
N GLY A 50 2.63 6.83 -15.88
CA GLY A 50 2.91 8.22 -15.53
C GLY A 50 1.86 9.22 -16.01
N THR A 51 1.03 8.86 -16.99
CA THR A 51 -0.03 9.75 -17.51
C THR A 51 -1.23 9.84 -16.58
N THR A 52 -1.42 8.81 -15.73
CA THR A 52 -2.49 8.74 -14.73
C THR A 52 -2.03 9.09 -13.32
N SER A 53 -0.71 9.17 -13.14
CA SER A 53 -0.11 9.51 -11.83
C SER A 53 -0.54 10.90 -11.37
N THR A 54 -0.96 10.99 -10.12
CA THR A 54 -1.40 12.23 -9.47
C THR A 54 -0.25 13.20 -9.17
N HIS A 55 1.00 12.72 -9.19
CA HIS A 55 2.18 13.48 -8.83
C HIS A 55 3.18 13.63 -9.97
N ARG A 56 2.99 14.65 -10.82
CA ARG A 56 3.97 15.08 -11.85
C ARG A 56 4.48 13.97 -12.76
N ARG A 57 3.60 13.03 -13.17
CA ARG A 57 3.93 11.88 -14.03
C ARG A 57 4.98 10.94 -13.44
N GLN A 58 5.15 10.92 -12.13
CA GLN A 58 6.06 10.00 -11.46
C GLN A 58 5.33 8.71 -11.09
N THR A 59 5.97 7.58 -11.33
CA THR A 59 5.47 6.27 -10.91
C THR A 59 6.39 5.61 -9.90
N TRP A 60 5.88 4.61 -9.21
CA TRP A 60 6.66 3.81 -8.27
C TRP A 60 7.69 2.90 -8.95
N LYS A 61 7.63 2.72 -10.27
CA LYS A 61 8.44 1.75 -11.02
C LYS A 61 8.37 0.35 -10.42
N MET A 62 7.20 -0.03 -9.95
CA MET A 62 7.02 -1.23 -9.13
C MET A 62 7.36 -2.51 -9.88
N ALA A 63 6.94 -2.64 -11.14
CA ALA A 63 7.27 -3.82 -11.95
C ALA A 63 8.78 -3.96 -12.20
N GLN A 64 9.47 -2.84 -12.48
CA GLN A 64 10.93 -2.85 -12.65
C GLN A 64 11.64 -3.32 -11.36
N SER A 65 11.26 -2.72 -10.21
CA SER A 65 11.82 -3.10 -8.91
C SER A 65 11.53 -4.56 -8.55
N ALA A 66 10.31 -5.03 -8.84
CA ALA A 66 9.94 -6.42 -8.59
C ALA A 66 10.75 -7.41 -9.44
N ILE A 67 10.97 -7.09 -10.72
CA ILE A 67 11.82 -7.88 -11.62
C ILE A 67 13.27 -7.88 -11.12
N ASP A 68 13.82 -6.72 -10.76
CA ASP A 68 15.19 -6.59 -10.27
C ASP A 68 15.44 -7.43 -9.02
N VAL A 69 14.52 -7.36 -8.04
CA VAL A 69 14.64 -8.14 -6.80
C VAL A 69 14.46 -9.63 -7.07
N ALA A 70 13.48 -10.01 -7.86
CA ALA A 70 13.23 -11.41 -8.20
C ALA A 70 14.44 -12.04 -8.92
N ASN A 71 15.06 -11.33 -9.87
CA ASN A 71 16.29 -11.78 -10.55
C ASN A 71 17.45 -11.97 -9.56
N GLN A 72 17.62 -11.07 -8.60
CA GLN A 72 18.66 -11.18 -7.56
C GLN A 72 18.45 -12.40 -6.65
N LEU A 73 17.18 -12.77 -6.41
CA LEU A 73 16.81 -13.91 -5.57
C LEU A 73 16.68 -15.23 -6.34
N GLY A 74 16.77 -15.20 -7.67
CA GLY A 74 16.59 -16.39 -8.51
C GLY A 74 15.15 -16.93 -8.54
N ILE A 75 14.15 -16.07 -8.33
CA ILE A 75 12.73 -16.42 -8.32
C ILE A 75 11.97 -15.71 -9.45
N LYS A 76 10.73 -16.11 -9.71
CA LYS A 76 9.83 -15.37 -10.61
C LYS A 76 9.36 -14.07 -9.92
N PRO A 77 9.25 -12.94 -10.66
CA PRO A 77 8.67 -11.73 -10.10
C PRO A 77 7.18 -11.93 -9.76
N PRO A 78 6.65 -11.21 -8.76
CA PRO A 78 5.24 -11.32 -8.39
C PRO A 78 4.29 -10.83 -9.48
N THR A 79 3.08 -11.37 -9.51
CA THR A 79 1.95 -10.70 -10.14
C THR A 79 1.63 -9.45 -9.34
N ILE A 80 1.38 -8.32 -10.02
CA ILE A 80 1.10 -7.03 -9.36
C ILE A 80 -0.33 -6.60 -9.73
N ILE A 81 -1.16 -6.38 -8.71
CA ILE A 81 -2.51 -5.81 -8.84
C ILE A 81 -2.48 -4.43 -8.19
N ALA A 82 -2.74 -3.39 -8.97
CA ALA A 82 -2.70 -2.00 -8.56
C ALA A 82 -4.12 -1.42 -8.56
N VAL A 83 -4.68 -1.24 -7.37
CA VAL A 83 -6.07 -0.81 -7.18
C VAL A 83 -6.11 0.71 -7.04
N TRP A 84 -6.88 1.36 -7.92
CA TRP A 84 -7.04 2.81 -7.87
C TRP A 84 -8.00 3.20 -6.75
N HIS A 85 -7.73 4.33 -6.11
CA HIS A 85 -8.71 4.95 -5.23
C HIS A 85 -9.84 5.61 -6.05
N SER A 86 -10.96 5.88 -5.40
CA SER A 86 -12.18 6.41 -6.03
C SER A 86 -12.20 7.94 -6.21
N ALA A 87 -11.11 8.65 -5.91
CA ALA A 87 -11.09 10.10 -6.07
C ALA A 87 -11.18 10.51 -7.54
N THR A 88 -12.10 11.43 -7.82
CA THR A 88 -12.33 12.08 -9.11
C THR A 88 -12.56 13.58 -8.88
N LYS A 89 -12.79 14.34 -9.93
CA LYS A 89 -13.21 15.75 -9.82
C LYS A 89 -14.50 15.89 -9.04
N ASP A 90 -15.44 14.95 -9.24
CA ASP A 90 -16.77 14.96 -8.61
C ASP A 90 -16.75 14.27 -7.23
N ASN A 91 -15.72 13.51 -6.92
CA ASN A 91 -15.47 12.87 -5.63
C ASN A 91 -14.04 13.15 -5.13
N PRO A 92 -13.70 14.40 -4.78
CA PRO A 92 -12.34 14.77 -4.40
C PRO A 92 -11.83 14.04 -3.14
N TRP A 93 -12.74 13.56 -2.31
CA TRP A 93 -12.47 12.86 -1.06
C TRP A 93 -12.34 11.34 -1.20
N GLY A 94 -12.52 10.80 -2.41
CA GLY A 94 -12.53 9.35 -2.66
C GLY A 94 -11.30 8.64 -2.13
N ARG A 95 -10.11 9.24 -2.27
CA ARG A 95 -8.87 8.64 -1.72
C ARG A 95 -8.90 8.53 -0.20
N ALA A 96 -9.35 9.57 0.48
CA ALA A 96 -9.48 9.55 1.93
C ALA A 96 -10.52 8.54 2.41
N LYS A 97 -11.66 8.48 1.71
CA LYS A 97 -12.74 7.53 2.01
C LYS A 97 -12.29 6.07 1.89
N ASP A 98 -11.52 5.74 0.84
CA ASP A 98 -11.05 4.40 0.58
C ASP A 98 -9.89 3.97 1.50
N LEU A 99 -9.00 4.90 1.89
CA LEU A 99 -7.70 4.55 2.47
C LEU A 99 -7.54 4.89 3.96
N ALA A 100 -8.42 5.70 4.55
CA ALA A 100 -8.35 5.99 5.97
C ALA A 100 -8.96 4.84 6.79
N PRO A 101 -8.25 4.33 7.83
CA PRO A 101 -8.72 3.20 8.66
C PRO A 101 -10.00 3.51 9.43
N GLU A 102 -11.19 3.27 8.86
CA GLU A 102 -12.45 3.78 9.38
C GLU A 102 -12.79 3.33 10.81
N LYS A 103 -12.47 2.08 11.18
CA LYS A 103 -12.74 1.57 12.54
C LYS A 103 -11.94 2.26 13.64
N PHE A 104 -10.88 2.97 13.28
CA PHE A 104 -10.06 3.72 14.22
C PHE A 104 -10.41 5.21 14.28
N PHE A 105 -11.29 5.69 13.39
CA PHE A 105 -11.82 7.05 13.38
C PHE A 105 -13.28 7.04 13.84
N THR A 106 -13.49 6.72 15.11
CA THR A 106 -14.80 6.72 15.76
C THR A 106 -15.17 8.12 16.27
N SER A 107 -16.42 8.30 16.66
CA SER A 107 -16.87 9.56 17.27
C SER A 107 -16.01 9.89 18.52
N GLY A 108 -15.43 11.07 18.53
CA GLY A 108 -14.53 11.54 19.59
C GLY A 108 -13.05 11.23 19.37
N SER A 109 -12.67 10.46 18.35
CA SER A 109 -11.26 10.29 17.98
C SER A 109 -10.66 11.61 17.49
N PHE A 110 -9.44 11.89 17.91
CA PHE A 110 -8.72 13.06 17.38
C PHE A 110 -8.35 12.84 15.93
N VAL A 111 -8.65 13.82 15.11
CA VAL A 111 -8.18 13.93 13.71
C VAL A 111 -7.56 15.30 13.55
N ASP A 112 -6.34 15.37 13.06
CA ASP A 112 -5.68 16.65 12.80
C ASP A 112 -6.50 17.45 11.76
N PRO A 113 -6.95 18.68 12.10
CA PRO A 113 -7.79 19.50 11.23
C PRO A 113 -7.20 19.84 9.86
N ARG A 114 -5.88 19.66 9.68
CA ARG A 114 -5.22 19.84 8.37
C ARG A 114 -5.65 18.79 7.33
N TRP A 115 -6.24 17.69 7.76
CA TRP A 115 -6.54 16.57 6.89
C TRP A 115 -8.02 16.47 6.56
N THR A 116 -8.28 16.07 5.34
CA THR A 116 -9.61 15.98 4.76
C THR A 116 -10.61 15.17 5.59
N ILE A 117 -10.16 14.10 6.24
CA ILE A 117 -11.05 13.23 7.03
C ILE A 117 -11.60 13.93 8.29
N SER A 118 -11.09 15.11 8.64
CA SER A 118 -11.64 15.94 9.71
C SER A 118 -12.96 16.63 9.29
N ASP A 119 -13.30 16.67 7.99
CA ASP A 119 -14.55 17.20 7.50
C ASP A 119 -15.69 16.22 7.84
N PRO A 120 -16.72 16.64 8.61
CA PRO A 120 -17.84 15.78 9.00
C PRO A 120 -18.68 15.26 7.81
N LYS A 121 -18.48 15.80 6.61
CA LYS A 121 -19.11 15.33 5.36
C LYS A 121 -18.40 14.13 4.77
N VAL A 122 -17.22 13.78 5.26
CA VAL A 122 -16.44 12.64 4.77
C VAL A 122 -16.86 11.38 5.52
N THR A 123 -17.63 10.53 4.87
CA THR A 123 -17.92 9.17 5.34
C THR A 123 -16.85 8.23 4.78
N LEU A 124 -16.17 7.51 5.67
CA LEU A 124 -15.15 6.54 5.29
C LEU A 124 -15.80 5.24 4.78
N HIS A 125 -15.12 4.55 3.85
CA HIS A 125 -15.57 3.30 3.21
C HIS A 125 -14.40 2.33 3.03
N SER A 126 -13.40 2.38 3.91
CA SER A 126 -12.20 1.56 3.75
C SER A 126 -12.48 0.07 3.97
N ASP A 127 -13.45 -0.31 4.79
CA ASP A 127 -13.87 -1.71 4.95
C ASP A 127 -14.47 -2.26 3.64
N GLU A 128 -15.34 -1.50 2.98
CA GLU A 128 -15.91 -1.87 1.69
C GLU A 128 -14.84 -1.93 0.59
N TYR A 129 -13.93 -0.95 0.56
CA TYR A 129 -12.80 -0.93 -0.35
C TYR A 129 -11.92 -2.18 -0.21
N LEU A 130 -11.55 -2.56 1.01
CA LEU A 130 -10.73 -3.74 1.26
C LEU A 130 -11.48 -5.03 0.94
N LYS A 131 -12.76 -5.11 1.30
CA LYS A 131 -13.61 -6.25 0.93
C LYS A 131 -13.67 -6.43 -0.58
N GLN A 132 -13.89 -5.35 -1.35
CA GLN A 132 -13.89 -5.41 -2.80
C GLN A 132 -12.56 -5.92 -3.36
N ILE A 133 -11.42 -5.51 -2.79
CA ILE A 133 -10.10 -6.00 -3.21
C ILE A 133 -9.99 -7.52 -3.00
N PHE A 134 -10.25 -7.99 -1.79
CA PHE A 134 -9.93 -9.37 -1.41
C PHE A 134 -10.98 -10.39 -1.81
N ASP A 135 -12.25 -10.01 -1.86
CA ASP A 135 -13.34 -10.94 -2.14
C ASP A 135 -13.80 -10.92 -3.60
N GLU A 136 -13.45 -9.86 -4.36
CA GLU A 136 -13.92 -9.71 -5.73
C GLU A 136 -12.78 -9.51 -6.73
N ILE A 137 -11.93 -8.46 -6.56
CA ILE A 137 -10.92 -8.08 -7.55
C ILE A 137 -9.82 -9.14 -7.66
N VAL A 138 -9.21 -9.51 -6.56
CA VAL A 138 -8.09 -10.46 -6.53
C VAL A 138 -8.54 -11.84 -7.05
N PRO A 139 -9.66 -12.44 -6.60
CA PRO A 139 -10.15 -13.70 -7.15
C PRO A 139 -10.48 -13.65 -8.66
N ALA A 140 -10.96 -12.51 -9.15
CA ALA A 140 -11.29 -12.34 -10.56
C ALA A 140 -10.05 -12.25 -11.48
N ILE A 141 -8.88 -11.84 -10.96
CA ILE A 141 -7.65 -11.67 -11.74
C ILE A 141 -6.75 -12.89 -11.62
N VAL A 142 -6.47 -13.37 -10.41
CA VAL A 142 -5.50 -14.44 -10.17
C VAL A 142 -6.12 -15.74 -9.63
N GLY A 143 -7.42 -15.75 -9.34
CA GLY A 143 -8.07 -16.90 -8.70
C GLY A 143 -7.59 -17.10 -7.26
N ALA A 144 -7.36 -18.36 -6.87
CA ALA A 144 -6.83 -18.69 -5.55
C ALA A 144 -5.34 -18.30 -5.45
N HIS A 145 -4.96 -17.73 -4.31
CA HIS A 145 -3.59 -17.33 -4.01
C HIS A 145 -3.22 -17.74 -2.57
N ALA A 146 -1.91 -17.91 -2.33
CA ALA A 146 -1.40 -18.28 -1.02
C ALA A 146 -1.16 -17.02 -0.18
N PRO A 147 -1.78 -16.86 1.00
CA PRO A 147 -1.58 -15.70 1.87
C PRO A 147 -0.10 -15.48 2.24
N GLU A 148 0.67 -16.55 2.43
CA GLU A 148 2.09 -16.51 2.79
C GLU A 148 2.96 -15.90 1.67
N LYS A 149 2.51 -16.01 0.42
CA LYS A 149 3.17 -15.46 -0.78
C LYS A 149 2.54 -14.16 -1.27
N THR A 150 1.64 -13.59 -0.47
CA THR A 150 0.93 -12.35 -0.80
C THR A 150 1.38 -11.21 0.09
N ALA A 151 1.65 -10.07 -0.52
CA ALA A 151 1.92 -8.81 0.16
C ALA A 151 0.97 -7.71 -0.29
N VAL A 152 0.68 -6.79 0.64
CA VAL A 152 0.00 -5.52 0.35
C VAL A 152 0.97 -4.38 0.55
N ILE A 153 0.97 -3.40 -0.35
CA ILE A 153 1.86 -2.25 -0.32
C ILE A 153 1.09 -0.94 -0.53
N GLY A 154 1.48 0.07 0.22
CA GLY A 154 0.95 1.43 0.05
C GLY A 154 1.84 2.49 0.65
N SER A 155 1.62 3.75 0.27
CA SER A 155 2.37 4.89 0.82
C SER A 155 1.44 5.92 1.45
N SER A 156 1.95 6.66 2.42
CA SER A 156 1.18 7.71 3.08
C SER A 156 -0.10 7.13 3.68
N MET A 157 -1.28 7.64 3.30
CA MET A 157 -2.57 7.07 3.66
C MET A 157 -2.74 5.62 3.17
N GLY A 158 -2.19 5.29 1.97
CA GLY A 158 -2.10 3.91 1.48
C GLY A 158 -1.23 3.01 2.37
N GLY A 159 -0.23 3.57 3.06
CA GLY A 159 0.55 2.86 4.08
C GLY A 159 -0.29 2.52 5.32
N LEU A 160 -1.15 3.43 5.78
CA LEU A 160 -2.13 3.13 6.83
C LEU A 160 -3.16 2.10 6.36
N ALA A 161 -3.67 2.22 5.12
CA ALA A 161 -4.58 1.23 4.54
C ALA A 161 -3.96 -0.16 4.46
N THR A 162 -2.65 -0.25 4.16
CA THR A 162 -1.90 -1.52 4.16
C THR A 162 -1.88 -2.19 5.54
N LEU A 163 -1.62 -1.41 6.60
CA LEU A 163 -1.65 -1.91 7.98
C LEU A 163 -3.09 -2.25 8.40
N TYR A 164 -4.04 -1.43 8.02
CA TYR A 164 -5.46 -1.68 8.27
C TYR A 164 -5.96 -2.94 7.56
N ALA A 165 -5.51 -3.20 6.34
CA ALA A 165 -5.81 -4.44 5.63
C ALA A 165 -5.30 -5.68 6.40
N ALA A 166 -4.11 -5.61 7.02
CA ALA A 166 -3.58 -6.70 7.84
C ALA A 166 -4.45 -6.97 9.09
N ILE A 167 -5.07 -5.92 9.65
CA ILE A 167 -5.99 -6.03 10.78
C ILE A 167 -7.34 -6.63 10.35
N GLN A 168 -7.92 -6.15 9.25
CA GLN A 168 -9.27 -6.54 8.81
C GLN A 168 -9.32 -7.87 8.05
N HIS A 169 -8.25 -8.21 7.33
CA HIS A 169 -8.17 -9.38 6.44
C HIS A 169 -6.90 -10.20 6.68
N PRO A 170 -6.64 -10.65 7.94
CA PRO A 170 -5.38 -11.31 8.31
C PRO A 170 -5.15 -12.65 7.60
N ASP A 171 -6.19 -13.24 7.02
CA ASP A 171 -6.12 -14.52 6.31
C ASP A 171 -5.84 -14.36 4.81
N LYS A 172 -5.90 -13.15 4.27
CA LYS A 172 -5.76 -12.89 2.84
C LYS A 172 -4.31 -12.67 2.39
N PHE A 173 -3.44 -12.26 3.29
CA PHE A 173 -2.01 -12.05 3.03
C PHE A 173 -1.20 -12.07 4.34
N LYS A 174 0.15 -12.11 4.25
CA LYS A 174 1.02 -12.17 5.43
C LYS A 174 2.09 -11.11 5.49
N THR A 175 2.23 -10.25 4.47
CA THR A 175 3.25 -9.19 4.48
C THR A 175 2.65 -7.82 4.18
N ALA A 176 2.81 -6.88 5.10
CA ALA A 176 2.38 -5.49 4.98
C ALA A 176 3.60 -4.57 4.75
N LEU A 177 3.61 -3.85 3.61
CA LEU A 177 4.69 -2.97 3.20
C LEU A 177 4.20 -1.51 3.22
N ALA A 178 4.37 -0.81 4.34
CA ALA A 178 3.87 0.54 4.57
C ALA A 178 4.98 1.58 4.37
N LEU A 179 4.92 2.34 3.27
CA LEU A 179 5.89 3.38 2.93
C LEU A 179 5.40 4.74 3.44
N SER A 180 6.18 5.39 4.29
CA SER A 180 5.81 6.67 4.93
C SER A 180 4.36 6.68 5.43
N PRO A 181 3.93 5.68 6.26
CA PRO A 181 2.54 5.61 6.73
C PRO A 181 2.15 6.90 7.44
N HIS A 182 0.96 7.41 7.14
CA HIS A 182 0.53 8.77 7.48
C HIS A 182 0.07 8.90 8.93
N TRP A 183 0.89 8.49 9.90
CA TRP A 183 0.55 8.50 11.33
C TRP A 183 0.11 9.87 11.85
N ILE A 184 0.64 10.96 11.27
CA ILE A 184 0.32 12.34 11.67
C ILE A 184 -1.11 12.78 11.31
N ILE A 185 -1.92 11.89 10.73
CA ILE A 185 -3.36 12.13 10.52
C ILE A 185 -4.12 12.21 11.85
N SER A 186 -3.57 11.61 12.88
CA SER A 186 -4.15 11.54 14.23
C SER A 186 -3.03 11.62 15.28
N ASP A 187 -3.25 11.04 16.42
CA ASP A 187 -2.38 11.13 17.61
C ASP A 187 -1.76 9.77 18.01
N GLN A 188 -1.14 9.76 19.19
CA GLN A 188 -0.53 8.56 19.74
C GLN A 188 -1.54 7.47 20.13
N GLU A 189 -2.76 7.83 20.51
CA GLU A 189 -3.81 6.87 20.86
C GLU A 189 -4.28 6.10 19.64
N PHE A 190 -4.52 6.80 18.53
CA PHE A 190 -4.80 6.19 17.24
C PHE A 190 -3.67 5.23 16.82
N ALA A 191 -2.41 5.69 16.88
CA ALA A 191 -1.26 4.89 16.49
C ALA A 191 -1.13 3.63 17.38
N ARG A 192 -1.32 3.76 18.69
CA ARG A 192 -1.34 2.64 19.65
C ARG A 192 -2.44 1.64 19.29
N SER A 193 -3.66 2.11 19.12
CA SER A 193 -4.82 1.26 18.84
C SER A 193 -4.62 0.44 17.56
N MET A 194 -4.08 1.06 16.50
CA MET A 194 -3.73 0.34 15.27
C MET A 194 -2.63 -0.70 15.50
N VAL A 195 -1.54 -0.33 16.21
CA VAL A 195 -0.45 -1.26 16.49
C VAL A 195 -0.95 -2.42 17.35
N ASP A 196 -1.77 -2.16 18.35
CA ASP A 196 -2.33 -3.19 19.23
C ASP A 196 -3.24 -4.19 18.51
N ALA A 197 -3.86 -3.79 17.42
CA ALA A 197 -4.69 -4.64 16.59
C ALA A 197 -3.91 -5.45 15.53
N LEU A 198 -2.65 -5.09 15.22
CA LEU A 198 -1.87 -5.80 14.19
C LEU A 198 -1.60 -7.25 14.60
N PRO A 199 -1.82 -8.23 13.71
CA PRO A 199 -1.53 -9.63 14.00
C PRO A 199 -0.03 -9.92 14.01
N LEU A 200 0.47 -10.54 15.08
CA LEU A 200 1.89 -10.90 15.25
C LEU A 200 2.42 -11.89 14.20
N THR A 201 1.52 -12.56 13.49
CA THR A 201 1.84 -13.51 12.43
C THR A 201 2.24 -12.87 11.10
N HIS A 202 2.10 -11.54 10.99
CA HIS A 202 2.45 -10.81 9.78
C HIS A 202 3.89 -10.32 9.79
N LYS A 203 4.50 -10.29 8.60
CA LYS A 203 5.71 -9.50 8.35
C LYS A 203 5.28 -8.05 8.08
N VAL A 204 5.92 -7.10 8.75
CA VAL A 204 5.58 -5.67 8.63
C VAL A 204 6.85 -4.89 8.29
N TRP A 205 6.82 -4.19 7.17
CA TRP A 205 7.82 -3.20 6.81
C TRP A 205 7.24 -1.81 6.95
N MET A 206 7.99 -0.92 7.59
CA MET A 206 7.71 0.51 7.58
C MET A 206 8.94 1.28 7.11
N SER A 207 8.71 2.41 6.45
CA SER A 207 9.80 3.30 6.09
C SER A 207 9.33 4.75 6.06
N ARG A 208 10.27 5.69 6.09
CA ARG A 208 10.04 7.10 5.81
C ARG A 208 11.28 7.76 5.23
N GLY A 209 11.10 8.90 4.62
CA GLY A 209 12.19 9.82 4.30
C GLY A 209 12.54 10.75 5.48
N ASP A 210 13.26 11.82 5.15
CA ASP A 210 13.65 12.88 6.08
C ASP A 210 13.40 14.29 5.51
N LYS A 211 12.70 14.39 4.36
CA LYS A 211 12.40 15.66 3.67
C LYS A 211 10.92 15.85 3.39
N GLY A 212 10.53 17.11 3.17
CA GLY A 212 9.13 17.46 2.92
C GLY A 212 8.26 17.07 4.09
N LEU A 213 7.10 16.45 3.83
CA LEU A 213 6.16 16.01 4.85
C LEU A 213 6.76 14.98 5.81
N ASP A 214 7.68 14.12 5.34
CA ASP A 214 8.34 13.11 6.19
C ASP A 214 9.19 13.70 7.33
N LYS A 215 9.47 15.01 7.33
CA LYS A 215 10.09 15.68 8.48
C LYS A 215 9.21 15.73 9.73
N GLU A 216 7.89 15.64 9.56
CA GLU A 216 6.92 15.67 10.65
C GLU A 216 6.71 14.29 11.28
N TYR A 217 7.14 13.22 10.59
CA TYR A 217 6.85 11.82 10.97
C TYR A 217 7.66 11.28 12.16
N PRO A 218 8.91 11.74 12.44
CA PRO A 218 9.77 11.09 13.44
C PRO A 218 9.13 10.86 14.80
N PRO A 219 8.39 11.80 15.42
CA PRO A 219 7.84 11.57 16.75
C PRO A 219 6.87 10.38 16.80
N LEU A 220 5.90 10.34 15.88
CA LEU A 220 4.91 9.26 15.83
C LEU A 220 5.49 7.95 15.28
N GLN A 221 6.34 8.01 14.25
CA GLN A 221 7.00 6.80 13.74
C GLN A 221 7.89 6.15 14.79
N SER A 222 8.67 6.93 15.54
CA SER A 222 9.52 6.37 16.61
C SER A 222 8.69 5.78 17.75
N TYR A 223 7.55 6.39 18.07
CA TYR A 223 6.60 5.85 19.03
C TYR A 223 6.02 4.51 18.54
N VAL A 224 5.55 4.44 17.29
CA VAL A 224 5.06 3.22 16.65
C VAL A 224 6.14 2.13 16.65
N ASP A 225 7.38 2.46 16.26
CA ASP A 225 8.50 1.51 16.25
C ASP A 225 8.75 0.90 17.65
N SER A 226 8.62 1.71 18.70
CA SER A 226 8.75 1.23 20.09
C SER A 226 7.60 0.32 20.50
N LEU A 227 6.37 0.64 20.11
CA LEU A 227 5.18 -0.18 20.37
C LEU A 227 5.27 -1.53 19.66
N MET A 228 5.66 -1.54 18.37
CA MET A 228 5.85 -2.77 17.58
C MET A 228 6.81 -3.73 18.30
N ARG A 229 7.97 -3.22 18.74
CA ARG A 229 8.95 -4.03 19.47
C ARG A 229 8.43 -4.51 20.81
N ALA A 230 7.75 -3.63 21.57
CA ALA A 230 7.16 -3.98 22.86
C ALA A 230 6.09 -5.08 22.75
N ARG A 231 5.35 -5.12 21.63
CA ARG A 231 4.38 -6.18 21.35
C ARG A 231 5.00 -7.52 20.91
N GLY A 232 6.30 -7.57 20.66
CA GLY A 232 7.00 -8.79 20.25
C GLY A 232 7.24 -8.94 18.76
N PHE A 233 7.01 -7.90 17.96
CA PHE A 233 7.51 -7.88 16.59
C PHE A 233 9.04 -7.79 16.61
N THR A 234 9.73 -8.81 16.14
CA THR A 234 11.20 -8.91 16.14
C THR A 234 11.73 -9.09 14.72
N ASN A 235 11.91 -10.34 14.30
CA ASN A 235 12.44 -10.67 12.97
C ASN A 235 11.43 -10.44 11.83
N ASN A 236 10.18 -10.27 12.16
CA ASN A 236 9.08 -10.00 11.23
C ASN A 236 8.72 -8.51 11.12
N PHE A 237 9.54 -7.62 11.69
CA PHE A 237 9.36 -6.16 11.60
C PHE A 237 10.66 -5.46 11.24
N GLU A 238 10.59 -4.58 10.25
CA GLU A 238 11.66 -3.64 9.92
C GLU A 238 11.09 -2.23 9.74
N SER A 239 11.79 -1.24 10.30
CA SER A 239 11.50 0.19 10.13
C SER A 239 12.75 0.92 9.69
N LYS A 240 12.70 1.66 8.56
CA LYS A 240 13.87 2.24 7.92
C LYS A 240 13.69 3.71 7.56
N VAL A 241 14.73 4.51 7.80
CA VAL A 241 14.78 5.92 7.43
C VAL A 241 15.69 6.11 6.22
N TYR A 242 15.14 6.65 5.12
CA TYR A 242 15.88 6.97 3.91
C TYR A 242 16.28 8.44 3.88
N LYS A 243 17.57 8.69 4.15
CA LYS A 243 18.13 10.06 4.13
C LYS A 243 17.99 10.68 2.75
N ARG A 244 17.71 12.00 2.74
CA ARG A 244 17.53 12.82 1.54
C ARG A 244 16.36 12.39 0.65
N SER A 245 15.44 11.61 1.17
CA SER A 245 14.20 11.19 0.52
C SER A 245 13.01 12.00 1.05
N GLY A 246 12.07 12.32 0.19
CA GLY A 246 10.86 13.06 0.53
C GLY A 246 9.61 12.21 0.33
N HIS A 247 8.46 12.78 0.66
CA HIS A 247 7.14 12.15 0.60
C HIS A 247 6.56 12.19 -0.82
N ASN A 248 7.07 11.34 -1.70
CA ASN A 248 6.62 11.25 -3.09
C ASN A 248 7.07 9.96 -3.79
N GLU A 249 6.42 9.65 -4.92
CA GLU A 249 6.63 8.45 -5.72
C GLU A 249 8.07 8.29 -6.20
N ARG A 250 8.74 9.38 -6.56
CA ARG A 250 10.15 9.35 -6.98
C ARG A 250 11.09 8.89 -5.86
N SER A 251 10.79 9.28 -4.63
CA SER A 251 11.56 8.85 -3.47
C SER A 251 11.30 7.40 -3.14
N TRP A 252 10.03 6.98 -3.10
CA TRP A 252 9.62 5.59 -2.85
C TRP A 252 10.19 4.65 -3.91
N ALA A 253 10.13 5.01 -5.20
CA ALA A 253 10.72 4.23 -6.29
C ALA A 253 12.24 3.96 -6.12
N LYS A 254 12.98 4.87 -5.46
CA LYS A 254 14.43 4.70 -5.28
C LYS A 254 14.81 3.59 -4.32
N TYR A 255 13.96 3.30 -3.34
CA TYR A 255 14.25 2.30 -2.31
C TYR A 255 13.25 1.15 -2.27
N LEU A 256 12.39 1.05 -3.27
CA LEU A 256 11.36 0.01 -3.34
C LEU A 256 11.93 -1.42 -3.34
N ASN A 257 13.16 -1.60 -3.79
CA ASN A 257 13.83 -2.90 -3.73
C ASN A 257 13.99 -3.42 -2.30
N ASP A 258 14.13 -2.55 -1.30
CA ASP A 258 14.33 -2.99 0.10
C ASP A 258 13.07 -3.67 0.68
N PRO A 259 11.87 -3.03 0.67
CA PRO A 259 10.66 -3.70 1.14
C PRO A 259 10.29 -4.94 0.31
N LEU A 260 10.54 -4.93 -1.01
CA LEU A 260 10.31 -6.11 -1.83
C LEU A 260 11.26 -7.26 -1.45
N ARG A 261 12.53 -6.96 -1.18
CA ARG A 261 13.49 -7.98 -0.70
C ARG A 261 13.08 -8.51 0.69
N PHE A 262 12.68 -7.63 1.63
CA PHE A 262 12.18 -8.04 2.94
C PHE A 262 11.01 -9.02 2.84
N TRP A 263 10.12 -8.82 1.88
CA TRP A 263 9.01 -9.73 1.62
C TRP A 263 9.45 -11.04 0.96
N LEU A 264 10.19 -10.93 -0.16
CA LEU A 264 10.50 -12.06 -1.06
C LEU A 264 11.67 -12.94 -0.58
N SER A 265 12.50 -12.46 0.35
CA SER A 265 13.51 -13.30 1.03
C SER A 265 12.80 -14.11 2.11
N ALA A 266 12.72 -15.42 1.89
CA ALA A 266 12.09 -16.36 2.81
C ALA A 266 12.88 -16.49 4.12
#